data_21963da05b345331072867f13564d30f
#
_entry.id   21963da05b345331072867f13564d30f
#
_cell.length_a   1.000
_cell.length_b   1.000
_cell.length_c   1.000
_cell.angle_alpha   90.00
_cell.angle_beta   90.00
_cell.angle_gamma   90.00
#
_symmetry.space_group_name_H-M   'P 1'
#
loop_
_entity.id
_entity.type
_entity.pdbx_description
1 polymer ?
#
loop_
_entity_poly.entity_id
_entity_poly.type
_entity_poly.pdbx_seq_one_letter_code
_entity_poly.pdbx_strand_id
1 'polypeptide(L)'
;MSVTRIDQIAIAVEDLDAALELYERAFGLTAEYREVVESDGVEEAMLNVNGVYIQLLQATRDDSPIAKYLAKNGPGLHHIGFGVEDVSDTLEHLRNQGVRLIDEEPRPGGGGHTVAFVHPKGTNGVLVELVEDGEH
;
A
#
# COMPACT_ATOMS: atom_id res chain seq x y z
N MET A 1 6.37 -4.55 20.50
CA MET A 1 6.22 -4.60 19.03
C MET A 1 5.09 -3.66 18.62
N SER A 2 5.40 -2.55 17.99
CA SER A 2 4.41 -1.53 17.71
C SER A 2 4.62 -0.88 16.35
N VAL A 3 3.53 -0.34 15.83
CA VAL A 3 3.52 0.51 14.65
C VAL A 3 4.21 1.82 15.00
N THR A 4 5.11 2.28 14.14
CA THR A 4 5.88 3.51 14.35
C THR A 4 5.26 4.72 13.67
N ARG A 5 4.48 4.50 12.60
CA ARG A 5 3.87 5.58 11.80
C ARG A 5 2.85 5.00 10.84
N ILE A 6 2.04 5.88 10.27
CA ILE A 6 1.30 5.55 9.07
C ILE A 6 2.24 5.86 7.90
N ASP A 7 2.54 4.85 7.09
CA ASP A 7 3.45 5.01 5.95
C ASP A 7 2.71 5.56 4.75
N GLN A 8 1.58 4.93 4.37
CA GLN A 8 0.80 5.39 3.24
C GLN A 8 -0.68 5.06 3.40
N ILE A 9 -1.47 5.84 2.67
CA ILE A 9 -2.88 5.58 2.41
C ILE A 9 -2.97 5.29 0.92
N ALA A 10 -3.39 4.08 0.54
CA ALA A 10 -3.38 3.64 -0.85
C ALA A 10 -4.76 3.70 -1.46
N ILE A 11 -4.83 4.32 -2.62
CA ILE A 11 -6.08 4.54 -3.36
C ILE A 11 -5.93 3.91 -4.75
N ALA A 12 -6.86 3.03 -5.10
CA ALA A 12 -6.93 2.43 -6.42
C ALA A 12 -7.59 3.41 -7.39
N VAL A 13 -6.97 3.65 -8.53
CA VAL A 13 -7.47 4.58 -9.55
C VAL A 13 -7.46 3.88 -10.91
N GLU A 14 -8.35 4.31 -11.81
CA GLU A 14 -8.43 3.72 -13.14
C GLU A 14 -7.41 4.33 -14.11
N ASP A 15 -7.08 5.61 -13.92
CA ASP A 15 -6.15 6.35 -14.76
C ASP A 15 -5.24 7.18 -13.87
N LEU A 16 -3.99 6.78 -13.76
CA LEU A 16 -3.03 7.41 -12.86
C LEU A 16 -2.73 8.85 -13.26
N ASP A 17 -2.58 9.13 -14.56
CA ASP A 17 -2.31 10.48 -15.04
C ASP A 17 -3.47 11.43 -14.72
N ALA A 18 -4.69 10.97 -14.93
CA ALA A 18 -5.88 11.78 -14.60
C ALA A 18 -6.00 12.01 -13.10
N ALA A 19 -5.70 11.00 -12.29
CA ALA A 19 -5.73 11.13 -10.83
C ALA A 19 -4.68 12.11 -10.35
N LEU A 20 -3.46 12.07 -10.88
CA LEU A 20 -2.39 12.99 -10.52
C LEU A 20 -2.76 14.43 -10.88
N GLU A 21 -3.36 14.64 -12.05
CA GLU A 21 -3.84 15.96 -12.44
C GLU A 21 -4.88 16.49 -11.46
N LEU A 22 -5.83 15.63 -11.07
CA LEU A 22 -6.87 16.01 -10.11
C LEU A 22 -6.27 16.41 -8.76
N TYR A 23 -5.35 15.60 -8.22
CA TYR A 23 -4.76 15.87 -6.91
C TYR A 23 -3.89 17.13 -6.92
N GLU A 24 -3.18 17.40 -8.02
CA GLU A 24 -2.42 18.63 -8.14
C GLU A 24 -3.33 19.86 -8.24
N ARG A 25 -4.32 19.79 -9.11
CA ARG A 25 -5.24 20.91 -9.34
C ARG A 25 -6.13 21.20 -8.13
N ALA A 26 -6.66 20.17 -7.49
CA ALA A 26 -7.61 20.33 -6.38
C ALA A 26 -6.93 20.54 -5.03
N PHE A 27 -5.81 19.89 -4.77
CA PHE A 27 -5.18 19.86 -3.45
C PHE A 27 -3.74 20.36 -3.44
N GLY A 28 -3.15 20.68 -4.59
CA GLY A 28 -1.76 21.11 -4.68
C GLY A 28 -0.75 19.99 -4.39
N LEU A 29 -1.16 18.73 -4.48
CA LEU A 29 -0.30 17.59 -4.22
C LEU A 29 0.30 17.08 -5.52
N THR A 30 1.63 16.92 -5.54
CA THR A 30 2.35 16.40 -6.71
C THR A 30 3.08 15.12 -6.34
N ALA A 31 3.30 14.26 -7.33
CA ALA A 31 4.04 13.03 -7.11
C ALA A 31 5.50 13.31 -6.80
N GLU A 32 6.00 12.76 -5.70
CA GLU A 32 7.42 12.77 -5.38
C GLU A 32 8.16 11.79 -6.30
N TYR A 33 7.53 10.64 -6.58
CA TYR A 33 8.05 9.69 -7.58
C TYR A 33 6.92 8.79 -8.10
N ARG A 34 7.20 8.13 -9.24
CA ARG A 34 6.34 7.11 -9.85
C ARG A 34 7.19 5.88 -10.10
N GLU A 35 6.58 4.70 -10.02
CA GLU A 35 7.29 3.44 -10.20
C GLU A 35 6.33 2.36 -10.69
N VAL A 36 6.81 1.50 -11.60
CA VAL A 36 6.08 0.28 -11.97
C VAL A 36 6.60 -0.85 -11.08
N VAL A 37 5.69 -1.49 -10.35
CA VAL A 37 6.00 -2.64 -9.51
C VAL A 37 5.50 -3.88 -10.25
N GLU A 38 6.38 -4.51 -11.02
CA GLU A 38 6.03 -5.61 -11.92
C GLU A 38 5.42 -6.80 -11.18
N SER A 39 5.96 -7.14 -10.01
CA SER A 39 5.48 -8.27 -9.23
C SER A 39 4.01 -8.11 -8.82
N ASP A 40 3.56 -6.88 -8.60
CA ASP A 40 2.19 -6.58 -8.19
C ASP A 40 1.29 -6.19 -9.35
N GLY A 41 1.86 -5.98 -10.54
CA GLY A 41 1.11 -5.55 -11.71
C GLY A 41 0.48 -4.18 -11.55
N VAL A 42 1.24 -3.22 -10.98
CA VAL A 42 0.75 -1.87 -10.75
C VAL A 42 1.79 -0.83 -11.16
N GLU A 43 1.30 0.35 -11.48
CA GLU A 43 2.10 1.57 -11.46
C GLU A 43 1.63 2.39 -10.27
N GLU A 44 2.57 2.85 -9.45
CA GLU A 44 2.27 3.66 -8.28
C GLU A 44 2.80 5.08 -8.45
N ALA A 45 2.11 6.04 -7.83
CA ALA A 45 2.60 7.39 -7.64
C ALA A 45 2.51 7.73 -6.16
N MET A 46 3.57 8.30 -5.60
CA MET A 46 3.68 8.59 -4.17
C MET A 46 3.67 10.10 -3.97
N LEU A 47 2.64 10.58 -3.27
CA LEU A 47 2.45 11.99 -2.97
C LEU A 47 2.69 12.20 -1.48
N ASN A 48 3.75 12.94 -1.14
CA ASN A 48 4.14 13.16 0.25
C ASN A 48 3.26 14.24 0.88
N VAL A 49 2.60 13.90 1.98
CA VAL A 49 1.79 14.82 2.76
C VAL A 49 2.37 14.84 4.17
N ASN A 50 3.39 15.69 4.35
CA ASN A 50 4.06 15.85 5.65
C ASN A 50 4.54 14.53 6.26
N GLY A 51 5.13 13.67 5.42
CA GLY A 51 5.71 12.39 5.84
C GLY A 51 4.81 11.18 5.71
N VAL A 52 3.52 11.36 5.48
CA VAL A 52 2.58 10.29 5.15
C VAL A 52 2.32 10.34 3.65
N TYR A 53 2.45 9.19 2.97
CA TYR A 53 2.24 9.16 1.53
C TYR A 53 0.79 8.86 1.19
N ILE A 54 0.25 9.60 0.22
CA ILE A 54 -0.91 9.14 -0.55
C ILE A 54 -0.33 8.33 -1.69
N GLN A 55 -0.70 7.06 -1.78
CA GLN A 55 -0.23 6.16 -2.84
C GLN A 55 -1.38 5.94 -3.82
N LEU A 56 -1.21 6.41 -5.05
CA LEU A 56 -2.18 6.17 -6.11
C LEU A 56 -1.71 4.97 -6.92
N LEU A 57 -2.61 4.00 -7.12
CA LEU A 57 -2.28 2.71 -7.73
C LEU A 57 -3.15 2.48 -8.96
N GLN A 58 -2.51 2.28 -10.12
CA GLN A 58 -3.16 1.86 -11.35
C GLN A 58 -2.68 0.46 -11.73
N ALA A 59 -3.62 -0.41 -12.12
CA ALA A 59 -3.25 -1.74 -12.59
C ALA A 59 -2.55 -1.67 -13.96
N THR A 60 -1.50 -2.49 -14.12
CA THR A 60 -0.79 -2.63 -15.40
C THR A 60 -1.16 -3.93 -16.12
N ARG A 61 -1.87 -4.83 -15.46
CA ARG A 61 -2.31 -6.12 -16.00
C ARG A 61 -3.69 -6.47 -15.45
N ASP A 62 -4.45 -7.25 -16.21
CA ASP A 62 -5.80 -7.68 -15.79
C ASP A 62 -5.77 -8.63 -14.58
N ASP A 63 -4.67 -9.35 -14.37
CA ASP A 63 -4.51 -10.26 -13.23
C ASP A 63 -3.98 -9.60 -11.97
N SER A 64 -3.73 -8.30 -12.00
CA SER A 64 -3.29 -7.53 -10.84
C SER A 64 -4.37 -7.51 -9.75
N PRO A 65 -4.00 -7.58 -8.46
CA PRO A 65 -4.97 -7.38 -7.38
C PRO A 65 -5.72 -6.05 -7.47
N ILE A 66 -5.06 -5.00 -7.98
CA ILE A 66 -5.69 -3.69 -8.16
C ILE A 66 -6.75 -3.75 -9.29
N ALA A 67 -6.46 -4.46 -10.38
CA ALA A 67 -7.44 -4.64 -11.45
C ALA A 67 -8.70 -5.36 -10.93
N LYS A 68 -8.49 -6.40 -10.12
CA LYS A 68 -9.60 -7.15 -9.50
C LYS A 68 -10.39 -6.29 -8.53
N TYR A 69 -9.69 -5.47 -7.74
CA TYR A 69 -10.35 -4.55 -6.83
C TYR A 69 -11.22 -3.53 -7.58
N LEU A 70 -10.67 -2.92 -8.61
CA LEU A 70 -11.39 -1.92 -9.41
C LEU A 70 -12.62 -2.52 -10.10
N ALA A 71 -12.49 -3.74 -10.62
CA ALA A 71 -13.61 -4.43 -11.28
C ALA A 71 -14.76 -4.70 -10.31
N LYS A 72 -14.46 -4.96 -9.06
CA LYS A 72 -15.45 -5.29 -8.03
C LYS A 72 -16.01 -4.04 -7.34
N ASN A 73 -15.15 -3.07 -7.05
CA ASN A 73 -15.48 -1.95 -6.15
C ASN A 73 -15.46 -0.58 -6.82
N GLY A 74 -14.84 -0.44 -7.99
CA GLY A 74 -14.53 0.86 -8.55
C GLY A 74 -13.37 1.54 -7.83
N PRO A 75 -13.00 2.78 -8.20
CA PRO A 75 -11.94 3.52 -7.53
C PRO A 75 -12.24 3.76 -6.05
N GLY A 76 -11.22 3.79 -5.22
CA GLY A 76 -11.39 4.07 -3.80
C GLY A 76 -10.22 3.60 -2.97
N LEU A 77 -10.39 3.68 -1.65
CA LEU A 77 -9.38 3.24 -0.69
C LEU A 77 -9.12 1.75 -0.82
N HIS A 78 -7.85 1.39 -1.02
CA HIS A 78 -7.44 0.00 -1.16
C HIS A 78 -6.83 -0.56 0.12
N HIS A 79 -5.90 0.16 0.73
CA HIS A 79 -5.26 -0.29 1.96
C HIS A 79 -4.60 0.86 2.72
N ILE A 80 -4.21 0.57 3.96
CA ILE A 80 -3.41 1.46 4.79
C ILE A 80 -2.09 0.74 5.09
N GLY A 81 -0.98 1.45 4.93
CA GLY A 81 0.35 0.94 5.27
C GLY A 81 0.80 1.46 6.61
N PHE A 82 1.25 0.54 7.48
CA PHE A 82 1.86 0.87 8.75
C PHE A 82 3.35 0.66 8.68
N GLY A 83 4.12 1.66 9.11
CA GLY A 83 5.56 1.50 9.29
C GLY A 83 5.85 0.70 10.55
N VAL A 84 6.76 -0.26 10.45
CA VAL A 84 7.22 -1.08 11.58
C VAL A 84 8.74 -1.20 11.51
N GLU A 85 9.40 -1.47 12.66
CA GLU A 85 10.84 -1.61 12.68
C GLU A 85 11.30 -2.84 11.93
N ASP A 86 10.59 -3.95 12.07
CA ASP A 86 10.95 -5.25 11.49
C ASP A 86 9.70 -6.01 11.12
N VAL A 87 9.50 -6.26 9.83
CA VAL A 87 8.31 -6.93 9.33
C VAL A 87 8.25 -8.37 9.82
N SER A 88 9.39 -9.08 9.81
CA SER A 88 9.43 -10.48 10.24
C SER A 88 8.98 -10.64 11.69
N ASP A 89 9.51 -9.80 12.59
CA ASP A 89 9.14 -9.81 13.99
C ASP A 89 7.67 -9.46 14.20
N THR A 90 7.18 -8.50 13.43
CA THR A 90 5.77 -8.08 13.50
C THR A 90 4.83 -9.21 13.07
N LEU A 91 5.18 -9.94 12.00
CA LEU A 91 4.40 -11.08 11.55
C LEU A 91 4.33 -12.18 12.62
N GLU A 92 5.47 -12.46 13.27
CA GLU A 92 5.50 -13.44 14.36
C GLU A 92 4.59 -13.01 15.52
N HIS A 93 4.68 -11.74 15.90
CA HIS A 93 3.82 -11.19 16.94
C HIS A 93 2.33 -11.32 16.58
N LEU A 94 1.98 -10.94 15.35
CA LEU A 94 0.57 -11.03 14.90
C LEU A 94 0.07 -12.48 14.89
N ARG A 95 0.89 -13.43 14.43
CA ARG A 95 0.55 -14.86 14.50
C ARG A 95 0.25 -15.29 15.93
N ASN A 96 1.11 -14.87 16.87
CA ASN A 96 0.94 -15.22 18.29
C ASN A 96 -0.32 -14.59 18.88
N GLN A 97 -0.80 -13.50 18.32
CA GLN A 97 -2.04 -12.85 18.73
C GLN A 97 -3.28 -13.38 18.00
N GLY A 98 -3.11 -14.37 17.13
CA GLY A 98 -4.22 -14.96 16.39
C GLY A 98 -4.74 -14.10 15.24
N VAL A 99 -3.97 -13.14 14.77
CA VAL A 99 -4.36 -12.26 13.65
C VAL A 99 -4.10 -12.96 12.33
N ARG A 100 -5.12 -13.00 11.46
CA ARG A 100 -5.02 -13.66 10.16
C ARG A 100 -4.13 -12.85 9.21
N LEU A 101 -3.18 -13.54 8.56
CA LEU A 101 -2.21 -12.93 7.64
C LEU A 101 -2.52 -13.34 6.20
N ILE A 102 -2.16 -12.48 5.23
CA ILE A 102 -2.07 -12.86 3.82
C ILE A 102 -0.66 -13.39 3.56
N ASP A 103 0.35 -12.60 3.91
CA ASP A 103 1.76 -12.99 3.74
C ASP A 103 2.27 -13.57 5.05
N GLU A 104 2.73 -14.83 5.01
CA GLU A 104 3.31 -15.49 6.17
C GLU A 104 4.76 -15.07 6.40
N GLU A 105 5.41 -14.54 5.36
CA GLU A 105 6.80 -14.09 5.39
C GLU A 105 6.93 -12.74 4.69
N PRO A 106 7.96 -11.95 5.04
CA PRO A 106 8.22 -10.68 4.34
C PRO A 106 8.52 -10.91 2.86
N ARG A 107 8.14 -9.94 2.03
CA ARG A 107 8.44 -9.95 0.60
C ARG A 107 8.84 -8.56 0.13
N PRO A 108 9.50 -8.46 -1.04
CA PRO A 108 9.82 -7.14 -1.58
C PRO A 108 8.55 -6.44 -2.09
N GLY A 109 8.47 -5.13 -1.84
CA GLY A 109 7.43 -4.26 -2.34
C GLY A 109 7.99 -3.13 -3.17
N GLY A 110 7.16 -2.12 -3.47
CA GLY A 110 7.59 -0.94 -4.20
C GLY A 110 8.64 -0.15 -3.44
N GLY A 111 9.45 0.62 -4.16
CA GLY A 111 10.49 1.46 -3.55
C GLY A 111 11.61 0.71 -2.84
N GLY A 112 11.75 -0.59 -3.09
CA GLY A 112 12.76 -1.41 -2.43
C GLY A 112 12.43 -1.77 -0.99
N HIS A 113 11.19 -1.54 -0.56
CA HIS A 113 10.76 -1.83 0.81
C HIS A 113 10.54 -3.32 1.05
N THR A 114 10.76 -3.73 2.31
CA THR A 114 10.33 -5.03 2.80
C THR A 114 8.91 -4.88 3.35
N VAL A 115 7.99 -5.69 2.86
CA VAL A 115 6.56 -5.55 3.17
C VAL A 115 5.90 -6.89 3.47
N ALA A 116 4.69 -6.84 4.04
CA ALA A 116 3.80 -7.98 4.17
C ALA A 116 2.37 -7.47 4.36
N PHE A 117 1.38 -8.23 3.86
CA PHE A 117 -0.03 -7.88 4.03
C PHE A 117 -0.69 -8.69 5.12
N VAL A 118 -1.53 -8.01 5.90
CA VAL A 118 -2.39 -8.59 6.93
C VAL A 118 -3.80 -8.71 6.35
N HIS A 119 -4.43 -9.86 6.55
CA HIS A 119 -5.75 -10.13 5.97
C HIS A 119 -6.81 -9.19 6.56
N PRO A 120 -7.70 -8.61 5.73
CA PRO A 120 -8.72 -7.68 6.23
C PRO A 120 -9.68 -8.28 7.26
N LYS A 121 -9.87 -9.60 7.25
CA LYS A 121 -10.67 -10.26 8.30
C LYS A 121 -10.02 -10.21 9.67
N GLY A 122 -8.71 -9.98 9.74
CA GLY A 122 -7.99 -9.79 10.99
C GLY A 122 -7.99 -8.36 11.49
N THR A 123 -8.41 -7.41 10.67
CA THR A 123 -8.30 -5.97 10.93
C THR A 123 -9.59 -5.22 10.60
N ASN A 124 -10.72 -5.83 10.94
CA ASN A 124 -12.04 -5.20 10.82
C ASN A 124 -12.41 -4.74 9.40
N GLY A 125 -11.98 -5.51 8.39
CA GLY A 125 -12.33 -5.26 7.00
C GLY A 125 -11.37 -4.36 6.25
N VAL A 126 -10.28 -3.92 6.89
CA VAL A 126 -9.28 -3.04 6.27
C VAL A 126 -8.06 -3.87 5.90
N LEU A 127 -7.68 -3.86 4.62
CA LEU A 127 -6.40 -4.46 4.20
C LEU A 127 -5.27 -3.59 4.75
N VAL A 128 -4.35 -4.20 5.48
CA VAL A 128 -3.21 -3.50 6.08
C VAL A 128 -1.91 -4.03 5.50
N GLU A 129 -1.03 -3.11 5.10
CA GLU A 129 0.32 -3.44 4.69
C GLU A 129 1.30 -3.05 5.79
N LEU A 130 2.23 -3.94 6.10
CA LEU A 130 3.35 -3.64 6.99
C LEU A 130 4.53 -3.24 6.12
N VAL A 131 5.17 -2.13 6.45
CA VAL A 131 6.31 -1.58 5.70
C VAL A 131 7.46 -1.38 6.66
N GLU A 132 8.63 -1.95 6.34
CA GLU A 132 9.78 -1.86 7.22
C GLU A 132 10.37 -0.45 7.23
N ASP A 133 10.63 0.07 8.43
CA ASP A 133 11.20 1.41 8.62
C ASP A 133 12.65 1.47 8.10
N GLY A 134 13.06 2.69 7.71
CA GLY A 134 14.44 2.95 7.35
C GLY A 134 14.82 2.59 5.92
N GLU A 135 13.84 2.15 5.12
CA GLU A 135 14.08 1.73 3.73
C GLU A 135 13.62 2.75 2.68
N HIS A 136 13.24 3.93 3.12
CA HIS A 136 12.80 5.01 2.21
C HIS A 136 13.98 5.75 1.58
#